data_4a0d0a493e866e374bc9e45b0d931f03
#
_entry.id   4a0d0a493e866e374bc9e45b0d931f03
#
_cell.length_a   1.000
_cell.length_b   1.000
_cell.length_c   1.000
_cell.angle_alpha   90.00
_cell.angle_beta   90.00
_cell.angle_gamma   90.00
#
_symmetry.space_group_name_H-M   'P 1'
#
loop_
_entity.id
_entity.type
_entity.pdbx_description
1 polymer ?
#
loop_
_entity_poly.entity_id
_entity_poly.type
_entity_poly.pdbx_seq_one_letter_code
_entity_poly.pdbx_strand_id
1 'polypeptide(L)'
;PKTLGQIELNFPFKPASQSKQPEAGPNGYGKTRVNGALYPFGFGLSYTTFEYSNLKVSPERQGPKGDIQVSFDITNTGKRAGDEIVQLYVKDKVSSVISYESLLRGFERVSLQPGETKNIQFTLHPEDLEILDINMNWNVEPGEFEVRIGASSEDIKRFRRRIIRRRNRFINQN
;
A
#
# COMPACT_ATOMS: atom_id res chain seq x y z
N PRO A 1 -18.46 -2.42 6.91
CA PRO A 1 -18.84 -1.21 6.17
C PRO A 1 -20.11 -0.60 6.75
N LYS A 2 -20.21 0.72 6.81
CA LYS A 2 -21.39 1.42 7.33
C LYS A 2 -22.61 1.27 6.43
N THR A 3 -22.39 1.05 5.17
CA THR A 3 -23.41 0.81 4.15
C THR A 3 -22.95 -0.27 3.20
N LEU A 4 -23.89 -1.00 2.62
CA LEU A 4 -23.62 -1.96 1.55
C LEU A 4 -22.84 -1.25 0.44
N GLY A 5 -21.72 -1.82 0.03
CA GLY A 5 -20.87 -1.28 -1.02
C GLY A 5 -19.83 -0.25 -0.58
N GLN A 6 -19.71 0.07 0.72
CA GLN A 6 -18.57 0.82 1.24
C GLN A 6 -17.35 -0.11 1.39
N ILE A 7 -16.86 -0.56 0.27
CA ILE A 7 -15.47 -0.99 0.19
C ILE A 7 -14.69 0.31 0.08
N GLU A 8 -13.65 0.46 0.89
CA GLU A 8 -12.70 1.53 0.68
C GLU A 8 -12.00 1.26 -0.66
N LEU A 9 -12.57 1.83 -1.69
CA LEU A 9 -11.85 1.94 -2.95
C LEU A 9 -10.67 2.86 -2.68
N ASN A 10 -9.51 2.52 -3.20
CA ASN A 10 -8.33 3.38 -3.17
C ASN A 10 -8.59 4.61 -4.05
N PHE A 11 -9.43 5.51 -3.56
CA PHE A 11 -9.70 6.74 -4.28
C PHE A 11 -8.43 7.57 -4.40
N PRO A 12 -8.25 8.31 -5.49
CA PRO A 12 -7.10 9.18 -5.69
C PRO A 12 -7.00 10.30 -4.67
N PHE A 13 -8.08 10.59 -3.95
CA PHE A 13 -8.13 11.61 -2.91
C PHE A 13 -7.90 11.00 -1.54
N LYS A 14 -7.16 11.72 -0.71
CA LYS A 14 -7.04 11.33 0.70
C LYS A 14 -8.45 11.21 1.30
N PRO A 15 -8.76 10.13 2.01
CA PRO A 15 -10.06 9.94 2.65
C PRO A 15 -10.50 11.14 3.50
N ALA A 16 -9.54 11.83 4.11
CA ALA A 16 -9.78 13.04 4.89
C ALA A 16 -10.34 14.22 4.09
N SER A 17 -10.10 14.29 2.78
CA SER A 17 -10.64 15.39 1.95
C SER A 17 -12.07 15.14 1.51
N GLN A 18 -12.47 13.88 1.45
CA GLN A 18 -13.86 13.50 1.11
C GLN A 18 -14.73 13.29 2.35
N SER A 19 -14.11 13.08 3.49
CA SER A 19 -14.81 12.76 4.74
C SER A 19 -14.94 13.93 5.71
N LYS A 20 -14.63 15.16 5.30
CA LYS A 20 -15.01 16.31 6.09
C LYS A 20 -16.51 16.28 6.26
N GLN A 21 -16.94 15.85 7.42
CA GLN A 21 -18.35 15.96 7.78
C GLN A 21 -18.72 17.44 7.77
N PRO A 22 -19.90 17.78 7.27
CA PRO A 22 -20.51 19.03 7.63
C PRO A 22 -20.48 19.13 9.16
N GLU A 23 -20.01 20.22 9.70
CA GLU A 23 -20.14 20.48 11.14
C GLU A 23 -21.58 20.19 11.55
N ALA A 24 -21.76 19.62 12.74
CA ALA A 24 -23.09 19.33 13.24
C ALA A 24 -23.95 20.59 13.13
N GLY A 25 -25.05 20.50 12.37
CA GLY A 25 -26.01 21.60 12.32
C GLY A 25 -26.53 21.94 13.73
N PRO A 26 -27.25 23.05 13.88
CA PRO A 26 -27.71 23.58 15.19
C PRO A 26 -28.42 22.53 16.05
N ASN A 27 -28.95 21.50 15.45
CA ASN A 27 -29.71 20.44 16.15
C ASN A 27 -28.87 19.21 16.55
N GLY A 28 -27.54 19.25 16.44
CA GLY A 28 -26.67 18.14 16.83
C GLY A 28 -26.75 16.89 15.93
N TYR A 29 -27.57 16.89 14.90
CA TYR A 29 -27.68 15.83 13.94
C TYR A 29 -26.48 15.87 12.97
N GLY A 30 -25.51 15.05 13.17
CA GLY A 30 -24.32 15.00 12.31
C GLY A 30 -23.09 14.41 12.99
N LYS A 31 -23.09 14.33 14.30
CA LYS A 31 -21.97 13.76 15.08
C LYS A 31 -21.87 12.22 15.01
N THR A 32 -22.80 11.56 14.34
CA THR A 32 -22.86 10.09 14.26
C THR A 32 -22.16 9.50 13.06
N ARG A 33 -21.60 10.33 12.18
CA ARG A 33 -20.84 9.84 11.03
C ARG A 33 -19.37 9.70 11.43
N VAL A 34 -18.87 8.49 11.43
CA VAL A 34 -17.44 8.20 11.61
C VAL A 34 -16.71 8.67 10.35
N ASN A 35 -15.66 9.45 10.51
CA ASN A 35 -14.81 9.84 9.39
C ASN A 35 -14.01 8.64 8.90
N GLY A 36 -14.02 8.40 7.58
CA GLY A 36 -13.31 7.30 6.97
C GLY A 36 -14.11 5.98 6.92
N ALA A 37 -13.46 4.93 6.47
CA ALA A 37 -14.00 3.58 6.49
C ALA A 37 -14.08 3.05 7.92
N LEU A 38 -15.16 2.33 8.23
CA LEU A 38 -15.27 1.64 9.53
C LEU A 38 -14.18 0.57 9.67
N TYR A 39 -13.90 -0.11 8.56
CA TYR A 39 -12.80 -1.04 8.42
C TYR A 39 -12.02 -0.67 7.17
N PRO A 40 -10.71 -0.43 7.26
CA PRO A 40 -9.87 -0.18 6.09
C PRO A 40 -9.79 -1.42 5.20
N PHE A 41 -9.40 -1.21 3.96
CA PHE A 41 -9.19 -2.33 3.03
C PHE A 41 -8.14 -3.30 3.61
N GLY A 42 -8.43 -4.59 3.54
CA GLY A 42 -7.56 -5.64 4.07
C GLY A 42 -7.61 -5.81 5.58
N PHE A 43 -8.48 -5.06 6.30
CA PHE A 43 -8.61 -5.21 7.75
C PHE A 43 -9.01 -6.63 8.15
N GLY A 44 -8.32 -7.16 9.14
CA GLY A 44 -8.60 -8.44 9.77
C GLY A 44 -8.35 -8.38 11.27
N LEU A 45 -8.77 -9.43 11.96
CA LEU A 45 -8.53 -9.62 13.39
C LEU A 45 -7.75 -10.91 13.61
N SER A 46 -6.85 -10.88 14.58
CA SER A 46 -6.11 -12.06 15.03
C SER A 46 -6.21 -12.22 16.53
N TYR A 47 -6.05 -13.44 17.02
CA TYR A 47 -5.95 -13.75 18.45
C TYR A 47 -4.53 -13.62 19.00
N THR A 48 -3.61 -13.13 18.16
CA THR A 48 -2.22 -12.87 18.52
C THR A 48 -1.76 -11.54 17.91
N THR A 49 -0.54 -11.12 18.17
CA THR A 49 0.04 -9.87 17.67
C THR A 49 1.26 -10.16 16.83
N PHE A 50 1.47 -9.36 15.77
CA PHE A 50 2.58 -9.50 14.86
C PHE A 50 3.41 -8.23 14.79
N GLU A 51 4.71 -8.39 14.58
CA GLU A 51 5.65 -7.30 14.37
C GLU A 51 6.37 -7.48 13.05
N TYR A 52 6.44 -6.39 12.29
CA TYR A 52 7.13 -6.31 11.00
C TYR A 52 8.46 -5.58 11.20
N SER A 53 9.55 -6.12 10.67
CA SER A 53 10.89 -5.56 10.80
C SER A 53 11.75 -5.81 9.57
N ASN A 54 12.96 -5.25 9.54
CA ASN A 54 14.01 -5.51 8.55
C ASN A 54 13.59 -5.37 7.08
N LEU A 55 12.69 -4.44 6.76
CA LEU A 55 12.29 -4.22 5.38
C LEU A 55 13.49 -3.79 4.52
N LYS A 56 13.67 -4.50 3.42
CA LYS A 56 14.68 -4.24 2.39
C LYS A 56 13.99 -4.19 1.03
N VAL A 57 14.40 -3.23 0.22
CA VAL A 57 13.96 -3.08 -1.16
C VAL A 57 15.21 -2.99 -2.03
N SER A 58 15.33 -3.86 -3.03
CA SER A 58 16.49 -3.95 -3.91
C SER A 58 16.10 -4.22 -5.35
N PRO A 59 16.73 -3.54 -6.31
CA PRO A 59 17.65 -2.41 -6.14
C PRO A 59 16.90 -1.12 -5.76
N GLU A 60 17.57 -0.19 -5.10
CA GLU A 60 16.99 1.13 -4.75
C GLU A 60 16.69 2.00 -5.97
N ARG A 61 17.37 1.73 -7.07
CA ARG A 61 17.21 2.44 -8.34
C ARG A 61 17.15 1.43 -9.46
N GLN A 62 16.08 1.45 -10.22
CA GLN A 62 15.85 0.49 -11.28
C GLN A 62 15.44 1.22 -12.56
N GLY A 63 15.81 0.63 -13.69
CA GLY A 63 15.28 1.02 -15.01
C GLY A 63 13.80 0.62 -15.17
N PRO A 64 13.15 1.03 -16.26
CA PRO A 64 11.71 0.79 -16.45
C PRO A 64 11.34 -0.70 -16.58
N LYS A 65 12.29 -1.58 -16.87
CA LYS A 65 12.05 -3.00 -17.20
C LYS A 65 12.61 -3.98 -16.17
N GLY A 66 13.02 -3.55 -15.01
CA GLY A 66 13.63 -4.46 -14.05
C GLY A 66 12.73 -4.77 -12.86
N ASP A 67 12.90 -5.94 -12.29
CA ASP A 67 12.19 -6.39 -11.09
C ASP A 67 12.74 -5.74 -9.83
N ILE A 68 11.89 -5.58 -8.84
CA ILE A 68 12.23 -5.05 -7.53
C ILE A 68 11.91 -6.11 -6.50
N GLN A 69 12.92 -6.51 -5.73
CA GLN A 69 12.76 -7.45 -4.63
C GLN A 69 12.44 -6.68 -3.35
N VAL A 70 11.41 -7.10 -2.68
CA VAL A 70 11.00 -6.59 -1.37
C VAL A 70 11.07 -7.72 -0.38
N SER A 71 11.84 -7.57 0.70
CA SER A 71 11.92 -8.56 1.76
C SER A 71 11.77 -7.91 3.13
N PHE A 72 11.17 -8.62 4.06
CA PHE A 72 11.00 -8.18 5.44
C PHE A 72 10.80 -9.39 6.36
N ASP A 73 10.95 -9.17 7.64
CA ASP A 73 10.71 -10.17 8.66
C ASP A 73 9.37 -9.90 9.34
N ILE A 74 8.62 -10.97 9.63
CA ILE A 74 7.42 -10.94 10.45
C ILE A 74 7.58 -11.87 11.64
N THR A 75 7.28 -11.37 12.84
CA THR A 75 7.40 -12.10 14.10
C THR A 75 6.06 -12.14 14.82
N ASN A 76 5.65 -13.30 15.29
CA ASN A 76 4.53 -13.41 16.21
C ASN A 76 5.00 -13.03 17.62
N THR A 77 4.61 -11.85 18.09
CA THR A 77 4.97 -11.32 19.42
C THR A 77 3.97 -11.69 20.51
N GLY A 78 2.88 -12.36 20.15
CA GLY A 78 1.85 -12.79 21.10
C GLY A 78 2.14 -14.17 21.69
N LYS A 79 1.17 -14.67 22.46
CA LYS A 79 1.30 -15.93 23.22
C LYS A 79 0.57 -17.12 22.56
N ARG A 80 -0.01 -16.92 21.40
CA ARG A 80 -0.77 -17.95 20.66
C ARG A 80 -0.25 -18.07 19.25
N ALA A 81 -0.31 -19.27 18.68
CA ALA A 81 -0.13 -19.44 17.25
C ALA A 81 -1.24 -18.71 16.50
N GLY A 82 -0.92 -18.16 15.35
CA GLY A 82 -1.88 -17.47 14.50
C GLY A 82 -1.36 -17.22 13.10
N ASP A 83 -2.28 -16.81 12.25
CA ASP A 83 -2.01 -16.46 10.89
C ASP A 83 -2.10 -14.94 10.72
N GLU A 84 -1.19 -14.41 9.92
CA GLU A 84 -1.22 -13.03 9.45
C GLU A 84 -1.35 -13.01 7.94
N ILE A 85 -2.14 -12.07 7.42
CA ILE A 85 -2.16 -11.75 5.99
C ILE A 85 -1.29 -10.54 5.76
N VAL A 86 -0.05 -10.79 5.40
CA VAL A 86 0.90 -9.72 5.05
C VAL A 86 0.52 -9.13 3.70
N GLN A 87 0.47 -7.80 3.60
CA GLN A 87 0.01 -7.09 2.42
C GLN A 87 1.07 -6.10 1.96
N LEU A 88 1.39 -6.15 0.66
CA LEU A 88 2.31 -5.25 -0.01
C LEU A 88 1.54 -4.24 -0.83
N TYR A 89 1.75 -2.98 -0.55
CA TYR A 89 1.17 -1.87 -1.30
C TYR A 89 2.24 -1.03 -1.96
N VAL A 90 1.89 -0.46 -3.10
CA VAL A 90 2.72 0.50 -3.83
C VAL A 90 1.96 1.79 -4.00
N LYS A 91 2.64 2.91 -3.75
CA LYS A 91 2.15 4.26 -4.02
C LYS A 91 3.10 4.95 -4.99
N ASP A 92 2.56 5.45 -6.08
CA ASP A 92 3.24 6.44 -6.90
C ASP A 92 3.10 7.82 -6.23
N LYS A 93 4.20 8.50 -5.98
CA LYS A 93 4.18 9.80 -5.29
C LYS A 93 3.86 10.97 -6.20
N VAL A 94 4.22 10.85 -7.47
CA VAL A 94 4.03 11.90 -8.47
C VAL A 94 3.67 11.24 -9.79
N SER A 95 2.40 11.20 -10.08
CA SER A 95 1.85 10.68 -11.34
C SER A 95 1.41 11.82 -12.25
N SER A 96 1.53 11.64 -13.57
CA SER A 96 1.05 12.60 -14.57
C SER A 96 -0.47 12.62 -14.66
N VAL A 97 -1.13 11.55 -14.20
CA VAL A 97 -2.58 11.41 -14.13
C VAL A 97 -3.01 11.18 -12.68
N ILE A 98 -4.29 11.34 -12.41
CA ILE A 98 -4.84 11.03 -11.09
C ILE A 98 -4.70 9.54 -10.84
N SER A 99 -3.87 9.17 -9.85
CA SER A 99 -3.63 7.80 -9.45
C SER A 99 -4.24 7.49 -8.08
N TYR A 100 -4.35 6.21 -7.76
CA TYR A 100 -4.81 5.75 -6.46
C TYR A 100 -3.79 6.09 -5.35
N GLU A 101 -4.30 6.35 -4.13
CA GLU A 101 -3.45 6.61 -2.97
C GLU A 101 -2.48 5.44 -2.68
N SER A 102 -2.92 4.22 -2.94
CA SER A 102 -2.11 3.01 -2.76
C SER A 102 -2.76 1.83 -3.49
N LEU A 103 -1.96 0.99 -4.11
CA LEU A 103 -2.41 -0.21 -4.81
C LEU A 103 -1.84 -1.45 -4.13
N LEU A 104 -2.69 -2.42 -3.82
CA LEU A 104 -2.26 -3.74 -3.36
C LEU A 104 -1.58 -4.47 -4.53
N ARG A 105 -0.33 -4.89 -4.34
CA ARG A 105 0.49 -5.57 -5.36
C ARG A 105 0.94 -6.97 -4.94
N GLY A 106 0.74 -7.31 -3.68
CA GLY A 106 1.01 -8.65 -3.19
C GLY A 106 0.40 -8.91 -1.84
N PHE A 107 0.10 -10.15 -1.55
CA PHE A 107 -0.30 -10.59 -0.21
C PHE A 107 0.10 -12.05 -0.02
N GLU A 108 0.32 -12.43 1.24
CA GLU A 108 0.65 -13.80 1.62
C GLU A 108 0.06 -14.11 3.00
N ARG A 109 -0.44 -15.33 3.17
CA ARG A 109 -0.87 -15.84 4.47
C ARG A 109 0.30 -16.56 5.14
N VAL A 110 0.69 -16.07 6.31
CA VAL A 110 1.84 -16.57 7.07
C VAL A 110 1.37 -17.11 8.42
N SER A 111 1.57 -18.40 8.66
CA SER A 111 1.29 -19.04 9.96
C SER A 111 2.53 -19.00 10.83
N LEU A 112 2.41 -18.52 12.07
CA LEU A 112 3.52 -18.34 13.01
C LEU A 112 3.18 -18.87 14.40
N GLN A 113 4.11 -19.62 14.99
CA GLN A 113 4.08 -19.98 16.41
C GLN A 113 4.46 -18.77 17.29
N PRO A 114 4.13 -18.76 18.59
CA PRO A 114 4.61 -17.72 19.49
C PRO A 114 6.13 -17.57 19.45
N GLY A 115 6.61 -16.36 19.23
CA GLY A 115 8.03 -16.03 19.11
C GLY A 115 8.68 -16.41 17.77
N GLU A 116 7.96 -17.05 16.87
CA GLU A 116 8.49 -17.41 15.56
C GLU A 116 8.63 -16.19 14.65
N THR A 117 9.74 -16.14 13.91
CA THR A 117 10.00 -15.13 12.88
C THR A 117 10.17 -15.81 11.52
N LYS A 118 9.55 -15.26 10.51
CA LYS A 118 9.74 -15.67 9.11
C LYS A 118 10.15 -14.48 8.25
N ASN A 119 11.04 -14.75 7.30
CA ASN A 119 11.37 -13.79 6.25
C ASN A 119 10.43 -13.98 5.07
N ILE A 120 9.78 -12.90 4.65
CA ILE A 120 8.84 -12.86 3.52
C ILE A 120 9.48 -12.09 2.38
N GLN A 121 9.23 -12.54 1.17
CA GLN A 121 9.78 -11.93 -0.04
C GLN A 121 8.70 -11.74 -1.09
N PHE A 122 8.65 -10.55 -1.67
CA PHE A 122 7.82 -10.25 -2.84
C PHE A 122 8.69 -9.74 -3.98
N THR A 123 8.29 -10.06 -5.20
CA THR A 123 8.86 -9.47 -6.40
C THR A 123 7.83 -8.53 -7.02
N LEU A 124 8.20 -7.28 -7.18
CA LEU A 124 7.42 -6.31 -7.95
C LEU A 124 7.97 -6.28 -9.37
N HIS A 125 7.14 -6.67 -10.33
CA HIS A 125 7.43 -6.59 -11.74
C HIS A 125 7.15 -5.18 -12.29
N PRO A 126 7.64 -4.82 -13.48
CA PRO A 126 7.33 -3.54 -14.10
C PRO A 126 5.82 -3.25 -14.17
N GLU A 127 5.03 -4.27 -14.48
CA GLU A 127 3.57 -4.21 -14.61
C GLU A 127 2.87 -3.80 -13.31
N ASP A 128 3.49 -4.09 -12.17
CA ASP A 128 2.98 -3.67 -10.86
C ASP A 128 3.09 -2.17 -10.61
N LEU A 129 3.89 -1.48 -11.42
CA LEU A 129 4.17 -0.04 -11.32
C LEU A 129 3.59 0.76 -12.48
N GLU A 130 2.97 0.09 -13.45
CA GLU A 130 2.37 0.73 -14.60
C GLU A 130 1.12 1.52 -14.23
N ILE A 131 0.96 2.64 -14.91
CA ILE A 131 -0.25 3.45 -14.93
C ILE A 131 -0.74 3.62 -16.36
N LEU A 132 -2.04 3.86 -16.51
CA LEU A 132 -2.63 4.25 -17.78
C LEU A 132 -2.44 5.76 -17.95
N ASP A 133 -1.58 6.17 -18.89
CA ASP A 133 -1.29 7.56 -19.14
C ASP A 133 -2.41 8.31 -19.91
N ILE A 134 -2.24 9.60 -20.13
CA ILE A 134 -3.23 10.42 -20.83
C ILE A 134 -3.49 9.97 -22.28
N ASN A 135 -2.55 9.23 -22.86
CA ASN A 135 -2.65 8.67 -24.22
C ASN A 135 -3.22 7.24 -24.23
N MET A 136 -3.69 6.76 -23.08
CA MET A 136 -4.23 5.41 -22.91
C MET A 136 -3.18 4.30 -23.11
N ASN A 137 -1.92 4.57 -22.82
CA ASN A 137 -0.85 3.57 -22.83
C ASN A 137 -0.48 3.17 -21.40
N TRP A 138 -0.31 1.87 -21.18
CA TRP A 138 0.27 1.36 -19.95
C TRP A 138 1.78 1.62 -19.96
N ASN A 139 2.25 2.35 -18.98
CA ASN A 139 3.67 2.59 -18.84
C ASN A 139 4.07 2.88 -17.39
N VAL A 140 5.35 2.72 -17.11
CA VAL A 140 5.93 3.10 -15.82
C VAL A 140 6.56 4.47 -15.93
N GLU A 141 5.96 5.45 -15.29
CA GLU A 141 6.51 6.79 -15.23
C GLU A 141 7.79 6.87 -14.41
N PRO A 142 8.73 7.74 -14.83
CA PRO A 142 9.89 8.05 -14.00
C PRO A 142 9.43 8.80 -12.75
N GLY A 143 9.70 8.24 -11.59
CA GLY A 143 9.22 8.86 -10.37
C GLY A 143 9.72 8.16 -9.11
N GLU A 144 9.18 8.58 -8.01
CA GLU A 144 9.40 8.01 -6.70
C GLU A 144 8.19 7.17 -6.32
N PHE A 145 8.45 5.89 -6.08
CA PHE A 145 7.45 4.96 -5.56
C PHE A 145 7.71 4.67 -4.08
N GLU A 146 6.66 4.54 -3.32
CA GLU A 146 6.71 4.15 -1.91
C GLU A 146 6.17 2.73 -1.78
N VAL A 147 6.99 1.84 -1.22
CA VAL A 147 6.59 0.48 -0.83
C VAL A 147 6.10 0.50 0.61
N ARG A 148 4.96 -0.10 0.85
CA ARG A 148 4.30 -0.16 2.15
C ARG A 148 3.94 -1.60 2.46
N ILE A 149 4.22 -2.03 3.70
CA ILE A 149 3.91 -3.37 4.19
C ILE A 149 3.05 -3.25 5.44
N GLY A 150 2.03 -4.07 5.55
CA GLY A 150 1.18 -4.07 6.74
C GLY A 150 0.09 -5.11 6.73
N ALA A 151 -0.73 -5.07 7.77
CA ALA A 151 -1.89 -5.94 7.97
C ALA A 151 -3.17 -5.40 7.29
N SER A 152 -3.15 -4.14 6.85
CA SER A 152 -4.26 -3.49 6.14
C SER A 152 -3.76 -2.26 5.40
N SER A 153 -4.63 -1.58 4.65
CA SER A 153 -4.30 -0.33 3.94
C SER A 153 -3.96 0.85 4.88
N GLU A 154 -4.35 0.78 6.14
CA GLU A 154 -4.07 1.83 7.14
C GLU A 154 -3.07 1.40 8.21
N ASP A 155 -3.10 0.14 8.64
CA ASP A 155 -2.09 -0.43 9.55
C ASP A 155 -0.86 -0.82 8.74
N ILE A 156 -0.17 0.21 8.29
CA ILE A 156 1.00 0.10 7.44
C ILE A 156 2.22 0.54 8.22
N LYS A 157 3.19 -0.33 8.37
CA LYS A 157 4.55 0.06 8.74
C LYS A 157 5.19 0.73 7.51
N ARG A 158 5.28 2.03 7.56
CA ARG A 158 5.78 2.88 6.47
C ARG A 158 7.29 2.80 6.44
N PHE A 159 7.81 2.07 5.50
CA PHE A 159 9.20 2.20 5.11
C PHE A 159 9.25 3.02 3.83
N ARG A 160 9.62 4.28 3.98
CA ARG A 160 9.87 5.16 2.84
C ARG A 160 11.19 4.74 2.21
N ARG A 161 11.14 4.02 1.11
CA ARG A 161 12.27 3.89 0.22
C ARG A 161 11.93 4.45 -1.15
N ARG A 162 12.84 5.22 -1.65
CA ARG A 162 12.75 5.98 -2.88
C ARG A 162 13.20 5.08 -4.02
N ILE A 163 12.26 4.58 -4.82
CA ILE A 163 12.57 3.92 -6.08
C ILE A 163 12.58 5.01 -7.12
N ILE A 164 13.76 5.38 -7.61
CA ILE A 164 13.87 6.38 -8.67
C ILE A 164 14.03 5.64 -9.99
N ARG A 165 13.02 5.68 -10.84
CA ARG A 165 13.18 5.28 -12.23
C ARG A 165 13.69 6.46 -13.04
N ARG A 166 14.79 6.30 -13.74
CA ARG A 166 15.34 7.34 -14.62
C ARG A 166 14.55 7.40 -15.93
N ARG A 167 14.24 8.60 -16.40
CA ARG A 167 13.84 8.80 -17.80
C ARG A 167 14.89 8.15 -18.70
N ASN A 168 14.45 7.33 -19.66
CA ASN A 168 15.28 7.05 -20.82
C ASN A 168 15.60 8.40 -21.48
N ARG A 169 16.86 8.82 -21.47
CA ARG A 169 17.29 9.85 -22.40
C ARG A 169 17.12 9.24 -23.79
N PHE A 170 16.08 9.62 -24.49
CA PHE A 170 16.09 9.46 -25.93
C PHE A 170 17.27 10.28 -26.42
N ILE A 171 18.34 9.59 -26.79
CA ILE A 171 19.39 10.20 -27.62
C ILE A 171 18.70 10.34 -28.98
N ASN A 172 18.22 11.55 -29.26
CA ASN A 172 17.95 11.93 -30.63
C ASN A 172 19.30 11.88 -31.34
N GLN A 173 19.56 10.79 -32.04
CA GLN A 173 20.56 10.79 -33.12
C GLN A 173 19.83 11.35 -34.33
N ASN A 174 20.16 12.62 -34.65
CA ASN A 174 19.96 13.19 -35.97
C ASN A 174 20.91 12.50 -36.95
#